data_6f218f6a3d94b294ab98ed0c152c1cde
#
_entry.id   6f218f6a3d94b294ab98ed0c152c1cde
#
_cell.length_a   1.000
_cell.length_b   1.000
_cell.length_c   1.000
_cell.angle_alpha   90.00
_cell.angle_beta   90.00
_cell.angle_gamma   90.00
#
_symmetry.space_group_name_H-M   'P 1'
#
loop_
_entity.id
_entity.type
_entity.pdbx_description
1 polymer ?
#
loop_
_entity_poly.entity_id
_entity_poly.type
_entity_poly.pdbx_seq_one_letter_code
_entity_poly.pdbx_strand_id
1 'polypeptide(L)'
;MGRNPLILLAFSCLYVVTSGVTQWGSKYLGDQGYTAIEILRDFYGDNMYINTAEEISGIPASWPGAPLDIGSSGNKVRQIQEQLNTIAGSYPALPAIAADGIYGEATQNAVREFQRVFNLPATGVVDYPTWYEIQEIFVGVSRIAELV
;
A
#
# COMPACT_ATOMS: atom_id res chain seq x y z
N MET A 1 -20.11 -30.83 16.25
CA MET A 1 -20.41 -30.57 14.88
C MET A 1 -19.42 -29.61 14.33
N GLY A 2 -18.58 -30.06 13.48
CA GLY A 2 -17.54 -29.26 12.91
C GLY A 2 -18.10 -28.00 12.27
N ARG A 3 -17.59 -26.89 12.69
CA ARG A 3 -17.77 -25.64 11.98
C ARG A 3 -17.26 -25.83 10.59
N ASN A 4 -18.01 -25.37 9.68
CA ASN A 4 -17.70 -25.56 8.30
C ASN A 4 -16.51 -24.70 7.94
N PRO A 5 -15.38 -25.26 7.57
CA PRO A 5 -14.22 -24.49 7.17
C PRO A 5 -14.46 -23.63 5.91
N LEU A 6 -15.67 -23.58 5.47
CA LEU A 6 -16.08 -22.94 4.24
C LEU A 6 -15.91 -21.45 4.19
N ILE A 7 -15.67 -20.82 5.32
CA ILE A 7 -15.65 -19.37 5.40
C ILE A 7 -14.32 -18.73 5.09
N LEU A 8 -13.28 -19.48 5.14
CA LEU A 8 -11.93 -19.02 4.83
C LEU A 8 -11.83 -18.27 3.52
N LEU A 9 -12.81 -18.45 2.68
CA LEU A 9 -12.80 -17.89 1.36
C LEU A 9 -13.14 -16.44 1.25
N ALA A 10 -13.85 -15.91 2.22
CA ALA A 10 -14.17 -14.50 2.20
C ALA A 10 -12.91 -13.62 2.26
N PHE A 11 -11.80 -14.19 2.68
CA PHE A 11 -10.60 -13.43 3.00
C PHE A 11 -9.44 -13.69 2.09
N SER A 12 -9.50 -14.71 1.30
CA SER A 12 -8.41 -15.03 0.42
C SER A 12 -8.91 -15.79 -0.78
N CYS A 13 -8.89 -15.14 -1.88
CA CYS A 13 -9.05 -15.79 -3.17
C CYS A 13 -8.03 -16.93 -3.40
N LEU A 14 -7.02 -16.99 -2.56
CA LEU A 14 -5.92 -17.94 -2.67
C LEU A 14 -6.18 -19.28 -1.98
N TYR A 15 -7.11 -19.34 -1.04
CA TYR A 15 -7.36 -20.55 -0.27
C TYR A 15 -8.66 -21.26 -0.60
N VAL A 16 -9.19 -20.88 -1.70
CA VAL A 16 -10.44 -21.43 -2.19
C VAL A 16 -10.43 -22.94 -2.30
N VAL A 17 -9.30 -23.54 -2.32
CA VAL A 17 -9.16 -24.90 -2.80
C VAL A 17 -9.14 -25.96 -1.72
N THR A 18 -8.97 -25.55 -0.49
CA THR A 18 -8.80 -26.54 0.56
C THR A 18 -10.13 -26.94 1.15
N SER A 19 -10.48 -28.16 0.95
CA SER A 19 -11.51 -28.90 1.70
C SER A 19 -12.96 -28.39 1.56
N GLY A 20 -13.35 -27.99 0.40
CA GLY A 20 -14.75 -27.72 0.14
C GLY A 20 -15.28 -26.45 0.80
N VAL A 21 -14.40 -25.61 1.24
CA VAL A 21 -14.75 -24.30 1.75
C VAL A 21 -15.24 -23.44 0.59
N THR A 22 -16.37 -22.87 0.71
CA THR A 22 -16.96 -22.04 -0.33
C THR A 22 -17.17 -20.63 0.19
N GLN A 23 -17.13 -19.65 -0.70
CA GLN A 23 -17.55 -18.29 -0.39
C GLN A 23 -18.97 -18.22 0.19
N TRP A 24 -19.78 -19.25 -0.02
CA TRP A 24 -21.13 -19.37 0.50
C TRP A 24 -21.19 -19.53 2.02
N GLY A 25 -20.18 -20.11 2.64
CA GLY A 25 -20.13 -20.27 4.11
C GLY A 25 -20.00 -18.93 4.81
N SER A 26 -19.11 -18.05 4.35
CA SER A 26 -18.99 -16.71 4.91
C SER A 26 -20.21 -15.85 4.60
N LYS A 27 -20.78 -16.00 3.41
CA LYS A 27 -22.01 -15.33 3.06
C LYS A 27 -23.15 -15.78 3.99
N TYR A 28 -23.28 -17.07 4.23
CA TYR A 28 -24.31 -17.60 5.11
C TYR A 28 -24.23 -17.01 6.52
N LEU A 29 -23.03 -16.93 7.11
CA LEU A 29 -22.85 -16.31 8.43
C LEU A 29 -23.08 -14.80 8.40
N GLY A 30 -22.65 -14.13 7.34
CA GLY A 30 -22.95 -12.72 7.14
C GLY A 30 -24.45 -12.44 7.05
N ASP A 31 -25.21 -13.30 6.35
CA ASP A 31 -26.67 -13.22 6.26
C ASP A 31 -27.35 -13.49 7.61
N GLN A 32 -26.69 -14.22 8.53
CA GLN A 32 -27.13 -14.41 9.92
C GLN A 32 -26.77 -13.25 10.85
N GLY A 33 -26.13 -12.22 10.33
CA GLY A 33 -25.75 -11.04 11.08
C GLY A 33 -24.41 -11.10 11.82
N TYR A 34 -23.59 -12.11 11.54
CA TYR A 34 -22.23 -12.20 12.08
C TYR A 34 -21.33 -11.14 11.48
N THR A 35 -20.56 -10.49 12.31
CA THR A 35 -19.52 -9.53 11.88
C THR A 35 -18.33 -10.27 11.27
N ALA A 36 -17.53 -9.58 10.48
CA ALA A 36 -16.32 -10.14 9.88
C ALA A 36 -15.37 -10.76 10.91
N ILE A 37 -15.23 -10.14 12.07
CA ILE A 37 -14.36 -10.67 13.14
C ILE A 37 -14.94 -11.94 13.78
N GLU A 38 -16.23 -12.01 13.95
CA GLU A 38 -16.90 -13.20 14.48
C GLU A 38 -16.79 -14.36 13.51
N ILE A 39 -16.96 -14.10 12.23
CA ILE A 39 -16.75 -15.08 11.17
C ILE A 39 -15.30 -15.59 11.21
N LEU A 40 -14.33 -14.70 11.29
CA LEU A 40 -12.91 -15.09 11.39
C LEU A 40 -12.63 -15.95 12.62
N ARG A 41 -13.16 -15.57 13.77
CA ARG A 41 -12.98 -16.33 15.01
C ARG A 41 -13.63 -17.69 14.97
N ASP A 42 -14.72 -17.82 14.29
CA ASP A 42 -15.40 -19.11 14.11
C ASP A 42 -14.50 -20.14 13.41
N PHE A 43 -13.63 -19.69 12.53
CA PHE A 43 -12.73 -20.55 11.74
C PHE A 43 -11.34 -20.69 12.30
N TYR A 44 -10.79 -19.60 12.82
CA TYR A 44 -9.39 -19.55 13.28
C TYR A 44 -9.27 -19.65 14.79
N GLY A 45 -10.39 -19.65 15.52
CA GLY A 45 -10.45 -19.72 16.97
C GLY A 45 -10.50 -18.35 17.64
N ASP A 46 -10.87 -18.39 18.91
CA ASP A 46 -11.10 -17.16 19.70
C ASP A 46 -9.83 -16.36 20.00
N ASN A 47 -8.67 -16.97 19.84
CA ASN A 47 -7.39 -16.29 20.03
C ASN A 47 -7.04 -15.30 18.90
N MET A 48 -7.83 -15.28 17.86
CA MET A 48 -7.63 -14.37 16.76
C MET A 48 -8.06 -12.97 17.14
N TYR A 49 -7.22 -12.01 16.87
CA TYR A 49 -7.53 -10.58 16.99
C TYR A 49 -7.08 -9.85 15.73
N ILE A 50 -7.78 -8.79 15.43
CA ILE A 50 -7.42 -7.89 14.33
C ILE A 50 -6.79 -6.65 14.95
N ASN A 51 -5.54 -6.40 14.62
CA ASN A 51 -4.92 -5.12 14.88
C ASN A 51 -5.28 -4.15 13.75
N THR A 52 -5.88 -3.06 14.11
CA THR A 52 -6.03 -1.93 13.19
C THR A 52 -4.82 -1.01 13.38
N ALA A 53 -3.96 -0.97 12.41
CA ALA A 53 -2.94 0.06 12.35
C ALA A 53 -3.50 1.24 11.57
N GLU A 54 -3.47 2.43 12.16
CA GLU A 54 -3.86 3.65 11.48
C GLU A 54 -2.92 3.95 10.31
N GLU A 55 -1.68 3.54 10.43
CA GLU A 55 -0.67 3.66 9.39
C GLU A 55 0.31 2.49 9.47
N ILE A 56 0.45 1.74 8.41
CA ILE A 56 1.50 0.74 8.27
C ILE A 56 2.63 1.41 7.51
N SER A 57 3.67 1.79 8.25
CA SER A 57 4.87 2.38 7.68
C SER A 57 5.48 1.41 6.66
N GLY A 58 5.76 1.92 5.48
CA GLY A 58 6.47 1.19 4.43
C GLY A 58 5.61 0.38 3.46
N ILE A 59 4.30 0.28 3.64
CA ILE A 59 3.45 -0.32 2.60
C ILE A 59 3.15 0.71 1.52
N PRO A 60 3.35 0.35 0.24
CA PRO A 60 3.00 1.24 -0.85
C PRO A 60 1.52 1.64 -0.78
N ALA A 61 1.28 2.92 -0.67
CA ALA A 61 -0.07 3.43 -0.65
C ALA A 61 -0.68 3.43 -2.06
N SER A 62 -1.98 3.24 -2.12
CA SER A 62 -2.71 3.35 -3.39
C SER A 62 -2.66 4.78 -3.94
N TRP A 63 -2.77 4.85 -5.25
CA TRP A 63 -2.85 6.10 -6.00
C TRP A 63 -3.87 7.09 -5.40
N PRO A 64 -3.53 8.36 -5.23
CA PRO A 64 -4.42 9.34 -4.62
C PRO A 64 -5.64 9.73 -5.46
N GLY A 65 -5.72 9.26 -6.70
CA GLY A 65 -6.84 9.56 -7.60
C GLY A 65 -6.63 10.77 -8.51
N ALA A 66 -5.62 11.59 -8.22
CA ALA A 66 -5.24 12.76 -9.02
C ALA A 66 -3.71 12.93 -9.03
N PRO A 67 -3.14 13.51 -10.08
CA PRO A 67 -1.72 13.84 -10.12
C PRO A 67 -1.34 14.83 -9.02
N LEU A 68 -0.10 14.70 -8.51
CA LEU A 68 0.47 15.66 -7.58
C LEU A 68 1.45 16.56 -8.31
N ASP A 69 1.27 17.87 -8.17
CA ASP A 69 2.10 18.89 -8.77
C ASP A 69 2.26 20.10 -7.83
N ILE A 70 2.87 21.19 -8.33
CA ILE A 70 3.02 22.42 -7.57
C ILE A 70 1.66 22.92 -7.07
N GLY A 71 1.59 23.14 -5.74
CA GLY A 71 0.38 23.55 -5.04
C GLY A 71 -0.38 22.42 -4.37
N SER A 72 -0.07 21.17 -4.71
CA SER A 72 -0.58 20.02 -3.95
C SER A 72 -0.03 19.99 -2.54
N SER A 73 -0.83 19.56 -1.57
CA SER A 73 -0.40 19.44 -0.17
C SER A 73 -1.11 18.31 0.54
N GLY A 74 -0.52 17.85 1.65
CA GLY A 74 -1.09 16.83 2.50
C GLY A 74 -0.23 15.57 2.64
N ASN A 75 -0.81 14.55 3.26
CA ASN A 75 -0.08 13.33 3.62
C ASN A 75 0.48 12.56 2.41
N LYS A 76 -0.22 12.59 1.28
CA LYS A 76 0.26 11.93 0.04
C LYS A 76 1.50 12.62 -0.53
N VAL A 77 1.57 13.95 -0.44
CA VAL A 77 2.77 14.70 -0.83
C VAL A 77 3.92 14.39 0.12
N ARG A 78 3.68 14.41 1.44
CA ARG A 78 4.69 14.05 2.42
C ARG A 78 5.23 12.63 2.19
N GLN A 79 4.35 11.68 1.95
CA GLN A 79 4.72 10.31 1.66
C GLN A 79 5.68 10.21 0.46
N ILE A 80 5.37 10.87 -0.64
CA ILE A 80 6.25 10.91 -1.83
C ILE A 80 7.60 11.55 -1.50
N GLN A 81 7.62 12.62 -0.73
CA GLN A 81 8.86 13.27 -0.31
C GLN A 81 9.74 12.35 0.54
N GLU A 82 9.15 11.63 1.50
CA GLU A 82 9.86 10.65 2.33
C GLU A 82 10.39 9.48 1.50
N GLN A 83 9.59 8.99 0.57
CA GLN A 83 9.99 7.91 -0.33
C GLN A 83 11.12 8.35 -1.26
N LEU A 84 11.04 9.53 -1.85
CA LEU A 84 12.12 10.09 -2.68
C LEU A 84 13.42 10.26 -1.89
N ASN A 85 13.35 10.72 -0.63
CA ASN A 85 14.52 10.82 0.24
C ASN A 85 15.15 9.45 0.53
N THR A 86 14.34 8.44 0.75
CA THR A 86 14.82 7.06 0.95
C THR A 86 15.50 6.54 -0.32
N ILE A 87 14.91 6.77 -1.47
CA ILE A 87 15.47 6.40 -2.77
C ILE A 87 16.78 7.16 -3.03
N ALA A 88 16.83 8.46 -2.70
CA ALA A 88 18.03 9.27 -2.84
C ALA A 88 19.23 8.74 -2.04
N GLY A 89 19.00 8.05 -0.94
CA GLY A 89 20.03 7.35 -0.19
C GLY A 89 20.76 6.26 -0.98
N SER A 90 20.08 5.64 -1.94
CA SER A 90 20.63 4.63 -2.84
C SER A 90 21.00 5.18 -4.22
N TYR A 91 20.41 6.28 -4.61
CA TYR A 91 20.63 6.94 -5.91
C TYR A 91 21.11 8.38 -5.72
N PRO A 92 22.42 8.62 -5.63
CA PRO A 92 23.00 9.96 -5.34
C PRO A 92 22.68 11.04 -6.37
N ALA A 93 22.16 10.68 -7.53
CA ALA A 93 21.70 11.63 -8.54
C ALA A 93 20.41 12.38 -8.12
N LEU A 94 19.69 11.84 -7.13
CA LEU A 94 18.45 12.45 -6.65
C LEU A 94 18.76 13.42 -5.51
N PRO A 95 18.20 14.64 -5.53
CA PRO A 95 18.35 15.58 -4.44
C PRO A 95 17.50 15.17 -3.23
N ALA A 96 18.03 15.34 -2.04
CA ALA A 96 17.25 15.25 -0.82
C ALA A 96 16.38 16.50 -0.66
N ILE A 97 15.15 16.31 -0.21
CA ILE A 97 14.15 17.37 -0.06
C ILE A 97 13.49 17.35 1.32
N ALA A 98 12.92 18.47 1.73
CA ALA A 98 12.13 18.51 2.96
C ALA A 98 10.83 17.72 2.79
N ALA A 99 10.50 16.86 3.75
CA ALA A 99 9.25 16.12 3.79
C ALA A 99 8.20 16.92 4.60
N ASP A 100 7.80 18.06 4.07
CA ASP A 100 6.90 19.00 4.72
C ASP A 100 5.42 18.82 4.31
N GLY A 101 5.18 17.97 3.31
CA GLY A 101 3.85 17.74 2.77
C GLY A 101 3.36 18.83 1.82
N ILE A 102 4.24 19.70 1.34
CA ILE A 102 3.94 20.77 0.38
C ILE A 102 4.70 20.50 -0.92
N TYR A 103 3.97 20.39 -2.02
CA TYR A 103 4.57 20.19 -3.34
C TYR A 103 5.05 21.53 -3.90
N GLY A 104 6.28 21.88 -3.56
CA GLY A 104 6.95 23.07 -4.04
C GLY A 104 7.93 22.76 -5.19
N GLU A 105 8.69 23.77 -5.61
CA GLU A 105 9.70 23.66 -6.67
C GLU A 105 10.78 22.61 -6.35
N ALA A 106 11.19 22.50 -5.09
CA ALA A 106 12.17 21.49 -4.67
C ALA A 106 11.64 20.07 -4.90
N THR A 107 10.39 19.82 -4.55
CA THR A 107 9.72 18.52 -4.79
C THR A 107 9.58 18.27 -6.29
N GLN A 108 9.17 19.28 -7.06
CA GLN A 108 9.06 19.15 -8.51
C GLN A 108 10.39 18.79 -9.16
N ASN A 109 11.47 19.44 -8.74
CA ASN A 109 12.80 19.15 -9.28
C ASN A 109 13.25 17.72 -8.92
N ALA A 110 13.02 17.28 -7.67
CA ALA A 110 13.33 15.92 -7.24
C ALA A 110 12.55 14.87 -8.06
N VAL A 111 11.25 15.11 -8.28
CA VAL A 111 10.42 14.24 -9.13
C VAL A 111 10.92 14.22 -10.56
N ARG A 112 11.31 15.38 -11.12
CA ARG A 112 11.84 15.46 -12.48
C ARG A 112 13.15 14.69 -12.62
N GLU A 113 14.06 14.79 -11.64
CA GLU A 113 15.29 14.01 -11.65
C GLU A 113 15.00 12.50 -11.48
N PHE A 114 14.06 12.13 -10.61
CA PHE A 114 13.61 10.75 -10.49
C PHE A 114 13.12 10.21 -11.85
N GLN A 115 12.25 10.96 -12.51
CA GLN A 115 11.73 10.57 -13.82
C GLN A 115 12.84 10.39 -14.85
N ARG A 116 13.88 11.23 -14.83
CA ARG A 116 15.05 11.08 -15.73
C ARG A 116 15.84 9.82 -15.43
N VAL A 117 16.11 9.56 -14.16
CA VAL A 117 16.90 8.39 -13.72
C VAL A 117 16.21 7.09 -14.11
N PHE A 118 14.89 7.05 -14.01
CA PHE A 118 14.07 5.86 -14.28
C PHE A 118 13.38 5.87 -15.67
N ASN A 119 13.86 6.71 -16.58
CA ASN A 119 13.42 6.78 -17.97
C ASN A 119 11.91 7.07 -18.15
N LEU A 120 11.34 7.84 -17.25
CA LEU A 120 9.99 8.37 -17.36
C LEU A 120 9.99 9.77 -18.02
N PRO A 121 8.87 10.23 -18.57
CA PRO A 121 8.75 11.60 -19.02
C PRO A 121 9.02 12.60 -17.89
N ALA A 122 10.07 13.44 -18.03
CA ALA A 122 10.53 14.34 -16.96
C ALA A 122 9.65 15.59 -16.83
N THR A 123 8.40 15.39 -16.49
CA THR A 123 7.39 16.45 -16.34
C THR A 123 7.51 17.18 -15.00
N GLY A 124 8.02 16.49 -13.97
CA GLY A 124 7.99 16.99 -12.60
C GLY A 124 6.61 16.88 -11.94
N VAL A 125 5.70 16.13 -12.52
CA VAL A 125 4.39 15.82 -11.97
C VAL A 125 4.35 14.36 -11.58
N VAL A 126 3.84 14.05 -10.40
CA VAL A 126 3.61 12.66 -10.00
C VAL A 126 2.27 12.24 -10.59
N ASP A 127 2.32 11.73 -11.79
CA ASP A 127 1.20 11.08 -12.47
C ASP A 127 1.12 9.59 -12.09
N TYR A 128 0.14 8.87 -12.61
CA TYR A 128 -0.09 7.47 -12.28
C TYR A 128 1.16 6.58 -12.52
N PRO A 129 1.85 6.61 -13.67
CA PRO A 129 3.07 5.85 -13.87
C PRO A 129 4.17 6.24 -12.88
N THR A 130 4.40 7.53 -12.67
CA THR A 130 5.43 8.03 -11.75
C THR A 130 5.14 7.60 -10.31
N TRP A 131 3.88 7.62 -9.88
CA TRP A 131 3.49 7.16 -8.56
C TRP A 131 3.90 5.71 -8.32
N TYR A 132 3.53 4.81 -9.22
CA TYR A 132 3.82 3.39 -9.05
C TYR A 132 5.30 3.06 -9.21
N GLU A 133 6.02 3.77 -10.08
CA GLU A 133 7.47 3.64 -10.17
C GLU A 133 8.17 4.02 -8.87
N ILE A 134 7.74 5.14 -8.24
CA ILE A 134 8.26 5.54 -6.93
C ILE A 134 7.99 4.44 -5.89
N GLN A 135 6.78 3.86 -5.87
CA GLN A 135 6.45 2.79 -4.94
C GLN A 135 7.32 1.54 -5.17
N GLU A 136 7.50 1.12 -6.41
CA GLU A 136 8.30 -0.06 -6.76
C GLU A 136 9.76 0.12 -6.35
N ILE A 137 10.37 1.23 -6.73
CA ILE A 137 11.76 1.52 -6.38
C ILE A 137 11.94 1.67 -4.86
N PHE A 138 11.00 2.34 -4.19
CA PHE A 138 11.01 2.47 -2.74
C PHE A 138 10.99 1.12 -2.02
N VAL A 139 10.12 0.20 -2.43
CA VAL A 139 10.09 -1.17 -1.88
C VAL A 139 11.42 -1.87 -2.10
N GLY A 140 12.01 -1.74 -3.28
CA GLY A 140 13.31 -2.34 -3.61
C GLY A 140 14.45 -1.81 -2.74
N VAL A 141 14.54 -0.49 -2.53
CA VAL A 141 15.64 0.13 -1.74
C VAL A 141 15.43 0.01 -0.24
N SER A 142 14.20 -0.01 0.23
CA SER A 142 13.89 -0.11 1.66
C SER A 142 13.90 -1.55 2.17
N ARG A 143 13.96 -2.54 1.29
CA ARG A 143 13.94 -3.98 1.60
C ARG A 143 12.75 -4.42 2.44
N ILE A 144 11.65 -3.70 2.36
CA ILE A 144 10.43 -4.05 3.11
C ILE A 144 9.96 -5.45 2.76
N ALA A 145 10.10 -5.85 1.50
CA ALA A 145 9.73 -7.18 1.02
C ALA A 145 10.62 -8.32 1.57
N GLU A 146 11.80 -8.01 2.08
CA GLU A 146 12.74 -9.00 2.67
C GLU A 146 12.48 -9.28 4.15
N LEU A 147 11.60 -8.51 4.78
CA LEU A 147 11.26 -8.64 6.19
C LEU A 147 10.10 -9.60 6.47
N VAL A 148 9.65 -10.27 5.45
CA VAL A 148 8.54 -11.25 5.53
C VAL A 148 9.07 -12.67 5.66
#